data_8df2ae20688e5e7806f516a71550f1ce
#
_entry.id   8df2ae20688e5e7806f516a71550f1ce
#
_cell.length_a   1.000
_cell.length_b   1.000
_cell.length_c   1.000
_cell.angle_alpha   90.00
_cell.angle_beta   90.00
_cell.angle_gamma   90.00
#
_symmetry.space_group_name_H-M   'P 1'
#
loop_
_entity.id
_entity.type
_entity.pdbx_description
1 polymer ?
#
loop_
_entity_poly.entity_id
_entity_poly.type
_entity_poly.pdbx_seq_one_letter_code
_entity_poly.pdbx_strand_id
1 'polypeptide(L)'
;DWLLTINNEFNFSKPDMLILPVVLQGKGKLSKIQQTESLGLAALTLGSLAIGKPLMCNGANLVFKKNAYLQINNAELRHDVPSGDDTFFMLSLFAKNKQSIQALASDKVVVTSDALSGLSALINQRIRWASKVKHYKQQYIKTTGLFVAIFSVLQYAAVFGLIILPTVSQLWLVSAVTLATKWICDFIFIQNVSSKLKQKFYPGAFVL
;
A
#
# COMPACT_ATOMS: atom_id res chain seq x y z
N ASP A 1 10.25 -16.95 14.60
CA ASP A 1 9.90 -16.08 15.74
C ASP A 1 9.97 -14.61 15.31
N TRP A 2 8.84 -13.89 15.43
CA TRP A 2 8.64 -12.51 15.00
C TRP A 2 9.64 -11.55 15.69
N LEU A 3 9.70 -11.59 17.03
CA LEU A 3 10.61 -10.74 17.82
C LEU A 3 12.08 -10.99 17.50
N LEU A 4 12.48 -12.26 17.38
CA LEU A 4 13.88 -12.60 17.05
C LEU A 4 14.29 -12.05 15.69
N THR A 5 13.41 -12.16 14.70
CA THR A 5 13.68 -11.64 13.35
C THR A 5 13.83 -10.12 13.35
N ILE A 6 12.98 -9.41 14.09
CA ILE A 6 13.07 -7.95 14.24
C ILE A 6 14.35 -7.57 14.99
N ASN A 7 14.66 -8.24 16.10
CA ASN A 7 15.86 -7.96 16.87
C ASN A 7 17.13 -8.13 16.05
N ASN A 8 17.19 -9.20 15.25
CA ASN A 8 18.33 -9.44 14.35
C ASN A 8 18.47 -8.32 13.31
N GLU A 9 17.36 -7.86 12.73
CA GLU A 9 17.37 -6.76 11.76
C GLU A 9 17.80 -5.45 12.42
N PHE A 10 17.29 -5.12 13.61
CA PHE A 10 17.73 -3.93 14.35
C PHE A 10 19.19 -3.94 14.75
N ASN A 11 19.76 -5.12 15.05
CA ASN A 11 21.18 -5.26 15.36
C ASN A 11 22.06 -5.13 14.12
N PHE A 12 21.58 -5.61 12.98
CA PHE A 12 22.31 -5.59 11.72
C PHE A 12 22.30 -4.21 11.06
N SER A 13 21.13 -3.67 10.81
CA SER A 13 20.95 -2.46 10.01
C SER A 13 20.72 -1.19 10.83
N LYS A 14 20.44 -1.34 12.13
CA LYS A 14 20.24 -0.27 13.13
C LYS A 14 19.25 0.82 12.70
N PRO A 15 18.11 0.50 12.10
CA PRO A 15 17.16 1.51 11.66
C PRO A 15 16.55 2.24 12.86
N ASP A 16 15.97 3.43 12.62
CA ASP A 16 15.10 4.09 13.60
C ASP A 16 13.65 3.62 13.49
N MET A 17 13.26 3.18 12.28
CA MET A 17 11.94 2.60 12.01
C MET A 17 12.08 1.40 11.06
N LEU A 18 11.38 0.32 11.40
CA LEU A 18 11.24 -0.88 10.56
C LEU A 18 9.77 -1.07 10.20
N ILE A 19 9.49 -1.07 8.90
CA ILE A 19 8.15 -1.27 8.34
C ILE A 19 8.00 -2.73 7.98
N LEU A 20 6.93 -3.36 8.47
CA LEU A 20 6.67 -4.77 8.34
C LEU A 20 5.33 -5.01 7.61
N PRO A 21 5.19 -6.13 6.87
CA PRO A 21 3.99 -6.38 6.11
C PRO A 21 2.79 -6.73 6.97
N VAL A 22 1.64 -6.20 6.58
CA VAL A 22 0.32 -6.55 7.11
C VAL A 22 -0.51 -7.14 5.98
N VAL A 23 -1.12 -8.28 6.22
CA VAL A 23 -1.99 -8.96 5.24
C VAL A 23 -3.37 -9.17 5.84
N LEU A 24 -4.39 -8.80 5.10
CA LEU A 24 -5.77 -9.04 5.51
C LEU A 24 -6.16 -10.50 5.21
N GLN A 25 -6.98 -11.08 6.07
CA GLN A 25 -7.50 -12.43 5.91
C GLN A 25 -8.98 -12.50 6.26
N GLY A 26 -9.67 -13.51 5.76
CA GLY A 26 -11.09 -13.73 6.07
C GLY A 26 -11.75 -14.69 5.09
N LYS A 27 -13.03 -14.95 5.31
CA LYS A 27 -13.83 -15.87 4.48
C LYS A 27 -14.71 -15.08 3.51
N GLY A 28 -14.95 -15.64 2.32
CA GLY A 28 -15.85 -15.06 1.31
C GLY A 28 -15.14 -14.20 0.25
N LYS A 29 -15.91 -13.76 -0.76
CA LYS A 29 -15.38 -13.04 -1.93
C LYS A 29 -14.77 -11.69 -1.55
N LEU A 30 -15.47 -10.90 -0.72
CA LEU A 30 -15.01 -9.59 -0.30
C LEU A 30 -13.68 -9.66 0.47
N SER A 31 -13.51 -10.67 1.32
CA SER A 31 -12.24 -10.88 2.06
C SER A 31 -11.09 -11.26 1.12
N LYS A 32 -11.34 -12.06 0.08
CA LYS A 32 -10.32 -12.41 -0.92
C LYS A 32 -9.84 -11.18 -1.70
N ILE A 33 -10.76 -10.27 -2.04
CA ILE A 33 -10.43 -8.98 -2.67
C ILE A 33 -9.54 -8.15 -1.74
N GLN A 34 -9.95 -7.97 -0.49
CA GLN A 34 -9.17 -7.22 0.50
C GLN A 34 -7.80 -7.87 0.79
N GLN A 35 -7.72 -9.19 0.81
CA GLN A 35 -6.45 -9.91 0.97
C GLN A 35 -5.50 -9.62 -0.20
N THR A 36 -5.97 -9.73 -1.44
CA THR A 36 -5.18 -9.42 -2.63
C THR A 36 -4.75 -7.95 -2.64
N GLU A 37 -5.67 -7.04 -2.31
CA GLU A 37 -5.37 -5.61 -2.18
C GLU A 37 -4.31 -5.33 -1.10
N SER A 38 -4.41 -5.97 0.07
CA SER A 38 -3.43 -5.78 1.15
C SER A 38 -2.02 -6.24 0.75
N LEU A 39 -1.91 -7.27 -0.07
CA LEU A 39 -0.63 -7.67 -0.68
C LEU A 39 -0.11 -6.62 -1.66
N GLY A 40 -0.99 -6.01 -2.46
CA GLY A 40 -0.64 -4.88 -3.32
C GLY A 40 -0.15 -3.67 -2.53
N LEU A 41 -0.82 -3.34 -1.42
CA LEU A 41 -0.39 -2.25 -0.53
C LEU A 41 0.95 -2.57 0.16
N ALA A 42 1.18 -3.81 0.58
CA ALA A 42 2.47 -4.25 1.10
C ALA A 42 3.57 -4.12 0.03
N ALA A 43 3.29 -4.54 -1.20
CA ALA A 43 4.20 -4.39 -2.33
C ALA A 43 4.53 -2.91 -2.61
N LEU A 44 3.51 -2.04 -2.61
CA LEU A 44 3.67 -0.60 -2.78
C LEU A 44 4.53 0.02 -1.68
N THR A 45 4.31 -0.37 -0.42
CA THR A 45 5.10 0.08 0.72
C THR A 45 6.58 -0.30 0.57
N LEU A 46 6.85 -1.58 0.29
CA LEU A 46 8.21 -2.10 0.11
C LEU A 46 8.91 -1.46 -1.11
N GLY A 47 8.21 -1.42 -2.25
CA GLY A 47 8.75 -0.88 -3.50
C GLY A 47 9.02 0.62 -3.45
N SER A 48 8.09 1.39 -2.89
CA SER A 48 8.24 2.85 -2.79
C SER A 48 9.40 3.25 -1.86
N LEU A 49 9.58 2.52 -0.77
CA LEU A 49 10.73 2.74 0.11
C LEU A 49 12.05 2.36 -0.57
N ALA A 50 12.09 1.24 -1.29
CA ALA A 50 13.28 0.79 -2.01
C ALA A 50 13.78 1.80 -3.06
N ILE A 51 12.88 2.53 -3.70
CA ILE A 51 13.24 3.61 -4.65
C ILE A 51 13.44 4.98 -3.97
N GLY A 52 13.46 5.04 -2.64
CA GLY A 52 13.67 6.27 -1.88
C GLY A 52 12.51 7.28 -1.94
N LYS A 53 11.29 6.80 -2.19
CA LYS A 53 10.06 7.62 -2.23
C LYS A 53 8.94 6.94 -1.43
N PRO A 54 9.07 6.79 -0.10
CA PRO A 54 8.09 6.09 0.71
C PRO A 54 6.71 6.76 0.60
N LEU A 55 5.71 5.99 0.23
CA LEU A 55 4.34 6.48 0.02
C LEU A 55 3.45 6.27 1.24
N MET A 56 3.62 5.14 1.92
CA MET A 56 2.76 4.73 3.02
C MET A 56 3.43 3.68 3.90
N CYS A 57 2.92 3.52 5.11
CA CYS A 57 3.16 2.36 5.97
C CYS A 57 1.85 1.97 6.66
N ASN A 58 1.88 0.88 7.42
CA ASN A 58 0.72 0.41 8.17
C ASN A 58 1.11 0.29 9.65
N GLY A 59 0.45 1.09 10.49
CA GLY A 59 0.69 1.14 11.93
C GLY A 59 0.42 -0.18 12.67
N ALA A 60 -0.31 -1.12 12.05
CA ALA A 60 -0.59 -2.43 12.66
C ALA A 60 0.66 -3.34 12.74
N ASN A 61 1.72 -3.04 11.98
CA ASN A 61 2.98 -3.79 12.05
C ASN A 61 4.17 -2.86 11.79
N LEU A 62 4.46 -2.03 12.78
CA LEU A 62 5.46 -1.00 12.71
C LEU A 62 6.32 -1.04 13.98
N VAL A 63 7.63 -1.07 13.81
CA VAL A 63 8.59 -1.07 14.93
C VAL A 63 9.51 0.14 14.80
N PHE A 64 9.73 0.85 15.91
CA PHE A 64 10.57 2.04 15.90
C PHE A 64 11.23 2.30 17.26
N LYS A 65 12.32 3.02 17.26
CA LYS A 65 12.97 3.48 18.47
C LYS A 65 12.14 4.56 19.14
N LYS A 66 11.87 4.40 20.44
CA LYS A 66 11.14 5.40 21.25
C LYS A 66 11.77 6.80 21.11
N ASN A 67 13.09 6.90 21.18
CA ASN A 67 13.79 8.18 21.07
C ASN A 67 13.60 8.83 19.71
N ALA A 68 13.53 8.06 18.62
CA ALA A 68 13.26 8.60 17.28
C ALA A 68 11.85 9.21 17.19
N TYR A 69 10.87 8.56 17.83
CA TYR A 69 9.51 9.09 17.91
C TYR A 69 9.44 10.39 18.74
N LEU A 70 10.05 10.41 19.91
CA LEU A 70 10.04 11.57 20.81
C LEU A 70 10.77 12.81 20.25
N GLN A 71 11.65 12.62 19.27
CA GLN A 71 12.35 13.71 18.58
C GLN A 71 11.56 14.33 17.43
N ILE A 72 10.41 13.77 17.06
CA ILE A 72 9.54 14.35 16.04
C ILE A 72 8.62 15.36 16.70
N ASN A 73 8.51 16.54 16.07
CA ASN A 73 7.61 17.59 16.53
C ASN A 73 6.14 17.11 16.43
N ASN A 74 5.36 17.34 17.47
CA ASN A 74 3.95 16.99 17.50
C ASN A 74 3.14 17.57 16.32
N ALA A 75 3.50 18.76 15.84
CA ALA A 75 2.89 19.36 14.65
C ALA A 75 3.15 18.57 13.36
N GLU A 76 4.23 17.78 13.31
CA GLU A 76 4.53 16.92 12.17
C GLU A 76 3.76 15.59 12.23
N LEU A 77 3.45 15.12 13.43
CA LEU A 77 2.68 13.90 13.67
C LEU A 77 1.19 14.05 13.31
N ARG A 78 0.70 15.30 13.19
CA ARG A 78 -0.65 15.63 12.74
C ARG A 78 -1.75 14.88 13.51
N HIS A 79 -1.70 14.92 14.82
CA HIS A 79 -2.74 14.34 15.70
C HIS A 79 -4.13 14.96 15.49
N ASP A 80 -4.21 16.08 14.78
CA ASP A 80 -5.45 16.73 14.33
C ASP A 80 -6.16 15.97 13.19
N VAL A 81 -5.47 15.03 12.53
CA VAL A 81 -6.02 14.22 11.44
C VAL A 81 -6.43 12.84 11.97
N PRO A 82 -7.67 12.36 11.72
CA PRO A 82 -8.19 11.11 12.30
C PRO A 82 -7.49 9.82 11.84
N SER A 83 -6.43 9.89 11.04
CA SER A 83 -5.69 8.73 10.51
C SER A 83 -4.38 9.18 9.89
N GLY A 84 -3.38 8.30 9.89
CA GLY A 84 -2.13 8.49 9.16
C GLY A 84 -0.98 8.96 10.02
N ASP A 85 -1.12 8.95 11.32
CA ASP A 85 -0.06 9.19 12.32
C ASP A 85 1.18 8.33 12.03
N ASP A 86 0.99 7.06 11.66
CA ASP A 86 2.01 6.14 11.19
C ASP A 86 2.77 6.69 9.96
N THR A 87 2.04 7.12 8.96
CA THR A 87 2.60 7.64 7.70
C THR A 87 3.24 9.02 7.90
N PHE A 88 2.63 9.90 8.69
CA PHE A 88 3.23 11.21 9.01
C PHE A 88 4.53 11.04 9.78
N PHE A 89 4.56 10.13 10.75
CA PHE A 89 5.78 9.81 11.48
C PHE A 89 6.87 9.25 10.55
N MET A 90 6.54 8.29 9.70
CA MET A 90 7.45 7.75 8.69
C MET A 90 8.04 8.86 7.80
N LEU A 91 7.19 9.73 7.25
CA LEU A 91 7.62 10.80 6.37
C LEU A 91 8.49 11.84 7.07
N SER A 92 8.23 12.13 8.33
CA SER A 92 9.04 13.05 9.14
C SER A 92 10.41 12.48 9.46
N LEU A 93 10.49 11.19 9.80
CA LEU A 93 11.77 10.48 9.96
C LEU A 93 12.56 10.46 8.64
N PHE A 94 11.91 10.10 7.55
CA PHE A 94 12.54 10.02 6.24
C PHE A 94 13.10 11.37 5.77
N ALA A 95 12.41 12.47 6.07
CA ALA A 95 12.87 13.81 5.76
C ALA A 95 14.14 14.19 6.54
N LYS A 96 14.29 13.70 7.78
CA LYS A 96 15.49 13.95 8.60
C LYS A 96 16.67 13.07 8.16
N ASN A 97 16.42 11.80 7.95
CA ASN A 97 17.43 10.84 7.50
C ASN A 97 16.80 9.72 6.68
N LYS A 98 17.11 9.68 5.39
CA LYS A 98 16.56 8.68 4.46
C LYS A 98 16.96 7.25 4.82
N GLN A 99 18.10 7.06 5.49
CA GLN A 99 18.60 5.73 5.87
C GLN A 99 18.02 5.23 7.20
N SER A 100 17.29 6.07 7.93
CA SER A 100 16.70 5.73 9.23
C SER A 100 15.54 4.74 9.13
N ILE A 101 14.95 4.57 7.94
CA ILE A 101 13.79 3.72 7.70
C ILE A 101 14.16 2.55 6.83
N GLN A 102 13.75 1.37 7.25
CA GLN A 102 13.88 0.16 6.47
C GLN A 102 12.55 -0.61 6.42
N ALA A 103 12.44 -1.51 5.45
CA ALA A 103 11.30 -2.40 5.35
C ALA A 103 11.79 -3.84 5.19
N LEU A 104 11.19 -4.75 5.93
CA LEU A 104 11.56 -6.16 5.93
C LEU A 104 10.45 -7.01 5.28
N ALA A 105 10.76 -7.58 4.11
CA ALA A 105 9.89 -8.50 3.40
C ALA A 105 10.22 -9.96 3.77
N SER A 106 9.66 -10.44 4.86
CA SER A 106 9.84 -11.82 5.32
C SER A 106 8.52 -12.40 5.80
N ASP A 107 8.27 -13.68 5.51
CA ASP A 107 7.13 -14.43 6.03
C ASP A 107 7.11 -14.53 7.56
N LYS A 108 8.28 -14.45 8.21
CA LYS A 108 8.43 -14.53 9.66
C LYS A 108 7.90 -13.31 10.42
N VAL A 109 7.72 -12.19 9.73
CA VAL A 109 7.28 -10.92 10.33
C VAL A 109 5.95 -10.42 9.78
N VAL A 110 5.23 -11.23 9.03
CA VAL A 110 3.88 -10.89 8.58
C VAL A 110 2.93 -10.89 9.77
N VAL A 111 2.16 -9.81 9.89
CA VAL A 111 1.00 -9.74 10.79
C VAL A 111 -0.27 -9.85 9.96
N THR A 112 -1.20 -10.67 10.40
CA THR A 112 -2.51 -10.81 9.78
C THR A 112 -3.56 -10.04 10.57
N SER A 113 -4.49 -9.42 9.86
CA SER A 113 -5.64 -8.72 10.43
C SER A 113 -6.90 -9.17 9.69
N ASP A 114 -8.04 -9.09 10.37
CA ASP A 114 -9.31 -9.49 9.76
C ASP A 114 -9.75 -8.49 8.69
N ALA A 115 -10.21 -9.03 7.55
CA ALA A 115 -10.85 -8.25 6.51
C ALA A 115 -12.21 -7.75 6.99
N LEU A 116 -12.60 -6.56 6.55
CA LEU A 116 -13.91 -5.99 6.86
C LEU A 116 -15.04 -6.82 6.25
N SER A 117 -16.06 -7.08 7.04
CA SER A 117 -17.17 -7.93 6.64
C SER A 117 -18.20 -7.25 5.74
N GLY A 118 -18.22 -5.91 5.68
CA GLY A 118 -19.24 -5.13 4.97
C GLY A 118 -18.66 -4.13 3.98
N LEU A 119 -19.33 -3.95 2.84
CA LEU A 119 -18.94 -3.00 1.80
C LEU A 119 -18.95 -1.54 2.32
N SER A 120 -19.95 -1.17 3.14
CA SER A 120 -20.02 0.16 3.74
C SER A 120 -18.81 0.46 4.63
N ALA A 121 -18.41 -0.49 5.47
CA ALA A 121 -17.22 -0.36 6.31
C ALA A 121 -15.94 -0.21 5.47
N LEU A 122 -15.85 -0.95 4.37
CA LEU A 122 -14.74 -0.86 3.42
C LEU A 122 -14.68 0.52 2.77
N ILE A 123 -15.80 1.03 2.25
CA ILE A 123 -15.88 2.37 1.64
C ILE A 123 -15.49 3.45 2.65
N ASN A 124 -16.01 3.41 3.87
CA ASN A 124 -15.67 4.36 4.92
C ASN A 124 -14.18 4.33 5.27
N GLN A 125 -13.58 3.14 5.29
CA GLN A 125 -12.13 3.02 5.47
C GLN A 125 -11.35 3.69 4.32
N ARG A 126 -11.77 3.52 3.07
CA ARG A 126 -11.12 4.14 1.90
C ARG A 126 -11.26 5.67 1.91
N ILE A 127 -12.43 6.19 2.24
CA ILE A 127 -12.66 7.63 2.40
C ILE A 127 -11.73 8.19 3.47
N ARG A 128 -11.62 7.54 4.62
CA ARG A 128 -10.72 7.94 5.70
C ARG A 128 -9.24 7.91 5.25
N TRP A 129 -8.83 6.92 4.46
CA TRP A 129 -7.46 6.87 3.94
C TRP A 129 -7.20 7.97 2.90
N ALA A 130 -8.14 8.22 2.01
CA ALA A 130 -8.02 9.26 1.00
C ALA A 130 -7.98 10.68 1.62
N SER A 131 -8.72 10.91 2.70
CA SER A 131 -8.82 12.25 3.32
C SER A 131 -7.48 12.80 3.83
N LYS A 132 -6.52 11.91 4.16
CA LYS A 132 -5.21 12.35 4.65
C LYS A 132 -4.26 12.85 3.56
N VAL A 133 -4.51 12.53 2.28
CA VAL A 133 -3.62 12.88 1.15
C VAL A 133 -3.41 14.40 1.04
N LYS A 134 -4.44 15.20 1.31
CA LYS A 134 -4.36 16.67 1.31
C LYS A 134 -3.35 17.24 2.32
N HIS A 135 -3.05 16.50 3.37
CA HIS A 135 -2.17 16.92 4.46
C HIS A 135 -0.69 16.56 4.24
N TYR A 136 -0.38 15.75 3.24
CA TYR A 136 1.01 15.40 2.94
C TYR A 136 1.76 16.63 2.37
N LYS A 137 2.95 16.87 2.90
CA LYS A 137 3.85 17.92 2.41
C LYS A 137 4.59 17.49 1.14
N GLN A 138 4.83 16.19 0.98
CA GLN A 138 5.61 15.61 -0.11
C GLN A 138 4.84 15.64 -1.43
N GLN A 139 5.36 16.41 -2.37
CA GLN A 139 4.72 16.58 -3.68
C GLN A 139 4.62 15.25 -4.46
N TYR A 140 5.63 14.38 -4.35
CA TYR A 140 5.61 13.10 -5.07
C TYR A 140 4.45 12.19 -4.63
N ILE A 141 3.97 12.26 -3.38
CA ILE A 141 2.79 11.50 -2.94
C ILE A 141 1.54 12.02 -3.63
N LYS A 142 1.38 13.34 -3.70
CA LYS A 142 0.23 13.97 -4.36
C LYS A 142 0.23 13.68 -5.87
N THR A 143 1.38 13.81 -6.52
CA THR A 143 1.50 13.53 -7.96
C THR A 143 1.28 12.05 -8.26
N THR A 144 1.80 11.13 -7.45
CA THR A 144 1.52 9.69 -7.61
C THR A 144 0.04 9.39 -7.42
N GLY A 145 -0.59 9.95 -6.39
CA GLY A 145 -2.02 9.76 -6.15
C GLY A 145 -2.88 10.32 -7.29
N LEU A 146 -2.54 11.49 -7.82
CA LEU A 146 -3.22 12.08 -8.97
C LEU A 146 -3.04 11.22 -10.23
N PHE A 147 -1.81 10.74 -10.49
CA PHE A 147 -1.55 9.85 -11.62
C PHE A 147 -2.38 8.56 -11.55
N VAL A 148 -2.40 7.92 -10.38
CA VAL A 148 -3.21 6.71 -10.15
C VAL A 148 -4.71 7.01 -10.36
N ALA A 149 -5.21 8.13 -9.85
CA ALA A 149 -6.60 8.53 -10.03
C ALA A 149 -6.96 8.76 -11.51
N ILE A 150 -6.15 9.52 -12.25
CA ILE A 150 -6.35 9.76 -13.68
C ILE A 150 -6.32 8.45 -14.45
N PHE A 151 -5.32 7.61 -14.19
CA PHE A 151 -5.19 6.33 -14.88
C PHE A 151 -6.39 5.40 -14.60
N SER A 152 -6.89 5.38 -13.37
CA SER A 152 -8.10 4.61 -13.01
C SER A 152 -9.33 5.13 -13.75
N VAL A 153 -9.53 6.44 -13.79
CA VAL A 153 -10.64 7.06 -14.54
C VAL A 153 -10.57 6.71 -16.02
N LEU A 154 -9.38 6.81 -16.63
CA LEU A 154 -9.20 6.44 -18.05
C LEU A 154 -9.50 4.96 -18.30
N GLN A 155 -9.12 4.07 -17.40
CA GLN A 155 -9.45 2.65 -17.51
C GLN A 155 -10.96 2.39 -17.44
N TYR A 156 -11.65 2.99 -16.46
CA TYR A 156 -13.11 2.84 -16.37
C TYR A 156 -13.81 3.45 -17.59
N ALA A 157 -13.34 4.60 -18.06
CA ALA A 157 -13.87 5.23 -19.27
C ALA A 157 -13.65 4.33 -20.51
N ALA A 158 -12.50 3.66 -20.61
CA ALA A 158 -12.22 2.71 -21.69
C ALA A 158 -13.17 1.51 -21.65
N VAL A 159 -13.35 0.90 -20.47
CA VAL A 159 -14.29 -0.23 -20.28
C VAL A 159 -15.73 0.20 -20.62
N PHE A 160 -16.14 1.37 -20.15
CA PHE A 160 -17.49 1.90 -20.42
C PHE A 160 -17.69 2.23 -21.90
N GLY A 161 -16.65 2.79 -22.56
CA GLY A 161 -16.64 3.04 -24.01
C GLY A 161 -16.82 1.78 -24.84
N LEU A 162 -16.26 0.64 -24.42
CA LEU A 162 -16.48 -0.65 -25.08
C LEU A 162 -17.93 -1.12 -25.04
N ILE A 163 -18.65 -0.76 -23.97
CA ILE A 163 -20.07 -1.14 -23.80
C ILE A 163 -20.96 -0.27 -24.67
N ILE A 164 -20.66 1.04 -24.76
CA ILE A 164 -21.50 2.01 -25.47
C ILE A 164 -21.21 2.06 -26.98
N LEU A 165 -19.95 1.90 -27.37
CA LEU A 165 -19.47 2.02 -28.74
C LEU A 165 -18.84 0.71 -29.25
N PRO A 166 -19.59 -0.41 -29.29
CA PRO A 166 -19.03 -1.72 -29.63
C PRO A 166 -18.53 -1.83 -31.07
N THR A 167 -18.93 -0.90 -31.95
CA THR A 167 -18.56 -0.92 -33.38
C THR A 167 -17.21 -0.27 -33.68
N VAL A 168 -16.59 0.44 -32.73
CA VAL A 168 -15.32 1.11 -32.95
C VAL A 168 -14.16 0.18 -32.63
N SER A 169 -13.69 -0.58 -33.62
CA SER A 169 -12.65 -1.61 -33.47
C SER A 169 -11.34 -1.11 -32.85
N GLN A 170 -10.95 0.14 -33.10
CA GLN A 170 -9.73 0.73 -32.53
C GLN A 170 -9.82 0.94 -31.03
N LEU A 171 -11.01 1.27 -30.49
CA LEU A 171 -11.22 1.39 -29.05
C LEU A 171 -11.08 0.03 -28.33
N TRP A 172 -11.51 -1.07 -28.97
CA TRP A 172 -11.33 -2.41 -28.44
C TRP A 172 -9.86 -2.75 -28.25
N LEU A 173 -9.05 -2.49 -29.28
CA LEU A 173 -7.62 -2.81 -29.23
C LEU A 173 -6.91 -2.01 -28.13
N VAL A 174 -7.11 -0.68 -28.09
CA VAL A 174 -6.49 0.20 -27.09
C VAL A 174 -6.92 -0.21 -25.67
N SER A 175 -8.21 -0.44 -25.47
CA SER A 175 -8.72 -0.84 -24.14
C SER A 175 -8.20 -2.22 -23.72
N ALA A 176 -8.19 -3.19 -24.62
CA ALA A 176 -7.65 -4.53 -24.35
C ALA A 176 -6.16 -4.47 -23.99
N VAL A 177 -5.36 -3.72 -24.75
CA VAL A 177 -3.91 -3.57 -24.48
C VAL A 177 -3.66 -2.89 -23.13
N THR A 178 -4.37 -1.79 -22.84
CA THR A 178 -4.17 -1.06 -21.56
C THR A 178 -4.60 -1.89 -20.35
N LEU A 179 -5.73 -2.59 -20.43
CA LEU A 179 -6.21 -3.48 -19.36
C LEU A 179 -5.28 -4.67 -19.17
N ALA A 180 -4.84 -5.31 -20.26
CA ALA A 180 -3.92 -6.43 -20.20
C ALA A 180 -2.57 -6.02 -19.60
N THR A 181 -2.01 -4.89 -20.04
CA THR A 181 -0.74 -4.37 -19.51
C THR A 181 -0.84 -4.10 -18.02
N LYS A 182 -1.89 -3.40 -17.59
CA LYS A 182 -2.12 -3.17 -16.16
C LYS A 182 -2.22 -4.48 -15.40
N TRP A 183 -3.06 -5.40 -15.86
CA TRP A 183 -3.27 -6.67 -15.17
C TRP A 183 -1.98 -7.48 -15.05
N ILE A 184 -1.16 -7.53 -16.10
CA ILE A 184 0.13 -8.23 -16.09
C ILE A 184 1.10 -7.56 -15.09
N CYS A 185 1.23 -6.22 -15.13
CA CYS A 185 2.11 -5.49 -14.22
C CYS A 185 1.71 -5.70 -12.76
N ASP A 186 0.44 -5.54 -12.47
CA ASP A 186 -0.09 -5.71 -11.11
C ASP A 186 0.05 -7.17 -10.65
N PHE A 187 -0.24 -8.14 -11.53
CA PHE A 187 -0.07 -9.57 -11.24
C PHE A 187 1.38 -9.89 -10.86
N ILE A 188 2.35 -9.48 -11.68
CA ILE A 188 3.77 -9.71 -11.40
C ILE A 188 4.19 -9.07 -10.08
N PHE A 189 3.73 -7.85 -9.83
CA PHE A 189 4.05 -7.08 -8.64
C PHE A 189 3.54 -7.76 -7.36
N ILE A 190 2.28 -8.16 -7.35
CA ILE A 190 1.66 -8.84 -6.20
C ILE A 190 2.21 -10.26 -6.05
N GLN A 191 2.41 -11.00 -7.14
CA GLN A 191 2.97 -12.36 -7.11
C GLN A 191 4.35 -12.39 -6.46
N ASN A 192 5.21 -11.43 -6.79
CA ASN A 192 6.54 -11.33 -6.19
C ASN A 192 6.48 -11.15 -4.67
N VAL A 193 5.61 -10.27 -4.20
CA VAL A 193 5.46 -10.03 -2.75
C VAL A 193 4.74 -11.19 -2.08
N SER A 194 3.69 -11.73 -2.68
CA SER A 194 2.97 -12.92 -2.20
C SER A 194 3.92 -14.11 -1.97
N SER A 195 4.83 -14.36 -2.93
CA SER A 195 5.83 -15.42 -2.83
C SER A 195 6.83 -15.17 -1.70
N LYS A 196 7.36 -13.94 -1.57
CA LYS A 196 8.29 -13.57 -0.49
C LYS A 196 7.66 -13.69 0.89
N LEU A 197 6.40 -13.29 1.01
CA LEU A 197 5.68 -13.33 2.28
C LEU A 197 5.02 -14.69 2.55
N LYS A 198 5.11 -15.65 1.62
CA LYS A 198 4.41 -16.94 1.65
C LYS A 198 2.91 -16.79 1.91
N GLN A 199 2.32 -15.76 1.33
CA GLN A 199 0.90 -15.47 1.46
C GLN A 199 0.15 -15.84 0.20
N LYS A 200 -1.06 -16.36 0.36
CA LYS A 200 -1.91 -16.73 -0.78
C LYS A 200 -2.57 -15.50 -1.36
N PHE A 201 -2.46 -15.29 -2.67
CA PHE A 201 -3.24 -14.28 -3.35
C PHE A 201 -4.23 -14.91 -4.35
N TYR A 202 -5.26 -14.16 -4.71
CA TYR A 202 -6.37 -14.64 -5.52
C TYR A 202 -6.44 -13.85 -6.84
N PRO A 203 -5.90 -14.38 -7.96
CA PRO A 203 -5.89 -13.66 -9.23
C PRO A 203 -7.27 -13.24 -9.72
N GLY A 204 -8.29 -14.06 -9.49
CA GLY A 204 -9.69 -13.74 -9.85
C GLY A 204 -10.33 -12.63 -8.99
N ALA A 205 -9.73 -12.25 -7.86
CA ALA A 205 -10.17 -11.13 -7.04
C ALA A 205 -9.54 -9.80 -7.48
N PHE A 206 -8.72 -9.82 -8.51
CA PHE A 206 -7.92 -8.71 -9.00
C PHE A 206 -8.62 -7.88 -10.09
N VAL A 207 -9.75 -8.34 -10.58
CA VAL A 207 -10.49 -7.75 -11.71
C VAL A 207 -11.41 -6.60 -11.27
N LEU A 208 -11.40 -6.26 -10.01
CA LEU A 208 -12.19 -5.18 -9.42
C LEU A 208 -11.29 -4.10 -8.81
#